data_7f9a7715a6518b5c1b10ba3cc2d45491
#
_entry.id   7f9a7715a6518b5c1b10ba3cc2d45491
#
_cell.length_a   1.000
_cell.length_b   1.000
_cell.length_c   1.000
_cell.angle_alpha   90.00
_cell.angle_beta   90.00
_cell.angle_gamma   90.00
#
_symmetry.space_group_name_H-M   'P 1'
#
loop_
_entity.id
_entity.type
_entity.pdbx_description
1 polymer ?
#
loop_
_entity_poly.entity_id
_entity_poly.type
_entity_poly.pdbx_seq_one_letter_code
_entity_poly.pdbx_strand_id
1 'polypeptide(L)'
;ISLDAMGGDRGAEMVVPGAALALERRPDIAFSLYGDSAVVGPLLERYPTLKAASTLHHCEVAVGMDAKPSQALRQGRWKSSMWRAIEAVKTGHADVTVSAGNTGALDGGVSALWPSGALSPQSASCRLPALL
;
A
#
# COMPACT_ATOMS: atom_id res chain seq x y z
N ILE A 1 -8.00 -4.15 4.73
CA ILE A 1 -7.24 -3.69 3.55
C ILE A 1 -5.84 -3.31 3.99
N SER A 2 -4.80 -3.83 3.31
CA SER A 2 -3.45 -3.31 3.47
C SER A 2 -3.18 -2.19 2.46
N LEU A 3 -2.57 -1.09 2.94
CA LEU A 3 -2.25 0.08 2.12
C LEU A 3 -0.74 0.35 2.15
N ASP A 4 -0.16 0.48 0.96
CA ASP A 4 1.14 1.11 0.79
C ASP A 4 0.97 2.62 0.96
N ALA A 5 1.22 3.12 2.17
CA ALA A 5 1.00 4.52 2.51
C ALA A 5 2.03 5.48 1.88
N MET A 6 3.12 4.95 1.33
CA MET A 6 4.17 5.74 0.70
C MET A 6 4.12 5.66 -0.83
N GLY A 7 3.17 4.93 -1.39
CA GLY A 7 3.03 4.76 -2.84
C GLY A 7 2.55 6.01 -3.56
N GLY A 8 3.01 6.20 -4.80
CA GLY A 8 2.65 7.32 -5.66
C GLY A 8 3.53 8.56 -5.50
N ASP A 9 3.35 9.52 -6.41
CA ASP A 9 4.17 10.74 -6.45
C ASP A 9 4.01 11.66 -5.22
N ARG A 10 2.85 11.59 -4.59
CA ARG A 10 2.53 12.40 -3.39
C ARG A 10 2.46 11.56 -2.11
N GLY A 11 2.65 10.26 -2.20
CA GLY A 11 2.75 9.35 -1.07
C GLY A 11 1.60 9.49 -0.06
N ALA A 12 1.97 9.56 1.21
CA ALA A 12 1.02 9.57 2.31
C ALA A 12 0.04 10.76 2.28
N GLU A 13 0.42 11.89 1.70
CA GLU A 13 -0.46 13.06 1.56
C GLU A 13 -1.71 12.80 0.71
N MET A 14 -1.65 11.80 -0.18
CA MET A 14 -2.79 11.35 -0.98
C MET A 14 -3.45 10.10 -0.40
N VAL A 15 -2.65 9.17 0.07
CA VAL A 15 -3.14 7.86 0.54
C VAL A 15 -3.98 8.01 1.82
N VAL A 16 -3.52 8.81 2.78
CA VAL A 16 -4.23 8.98 4.06
C VAL A 16 -5.61 9.66 3.87
N PRO A 17 -5.74 10.80 3.17
CA PRO A 17 -7.06 11.37 2.89
C PRO A 17 -7.95 10.44 2.06
N GLY A 18 -7.37 9.71 1.10
CA GLY A 18 -8.09 8.73 0.29
C GLY A 18 -8.67 7.59 1.12
N ALA A 19 -7.90 7.07 2.07
CA ALA A 19 -8.36 6.04 3.01
C ALA A 19 -9.47 6.57 3.93
N ALA A 20 -9.35 7.81 4.41
CA ALA A 20 -10.39 8.45 5.21
C ALA A 20 -11.71 8.57 4.44
N LEU A 21 -11.65 8.99 3.17
CA LEU A 21 -12.83 9.07 2.30
C LEU A 21 -13.45 7.69 2.04
N ALA A 22 -12.63 6.66 1.83
CA ALA A 22 -13.10 5.29 1.66
C ALA A 22 -13.81 4.78 2.92
N LEU A 23 -13.30 5.10 4.10
CA LEU A 23 -13.89 4.72 5.37
C LEU A 23 -15.25 5.40 5.60
N GLU A 24 -15.43 6.66 5.18
CA GLU A 24 -16.73 7.34 5.23
C GLU A 24 -17.79 6.60 4.42
N ARG A 25 -17.41 6.07 3.26
CA ARG A 25 -18.31 5.30 2.38
C ARG A 25 -18.53 3.86 2.84
N ARG A 26 -17.54 3.28 3.46
CA ARG A 26 -17.52 1.90 3.92
C ARG A 26 -16.96 1.81 5.34
N PRO A 27 -17.77 2.09 6.36
CA PRO A 27 -17.32 2.11 7.76
C PRO A 27 -16.88 0.74 8.31
N ASP A 28 -17.18 -0.33 7.59
CA ASP A 28 -16.82 -1.70 7.91
C ASP A 28 -15.37 -2.08 7.56
N ILE A 29 -14.63 -1.19 6.87
CA ILE A 29 -13.25 -1.44 6.47
C ILE A 29 -12.30 -1.21 7.65
N ALA A 30 -11.38 -2.15 7.86
CA ALA A 30 -10.18 -1.97 8.68
C ALA A 30 -8.95 -1.84 7.79
N PHE A 31 -8.06 -0.93 8.14
CA PHE A 31 -6.84 -0.64 7.37
C PHE A 31 -5.58 -1.08 8.12
N SER A 32 -4.63 -1.66 7.39
CA SER A 32 -3.23 -1.81 7.81
C SER A 32 -2.39 -0.90 6.92
N LEU A 33 -1.85 0.17 7.48
CA LEU A 33 -1.05 1.16 6.77
C LEU A 33 0.42 0.83 6.92
N TYR A 34 1.13 0.75 5.81
CA TYR A 34 2.57 0.48 5.77
C TYR A 34 3.31 1.70 5.27
N GLY A 35 4.15 2.29 6.09
CA GLY A 35 4.88 3.50 5.73
C GLY A 35 5.74 4.06 6.85
N ASP A 36 6.43 5.15 6.56
CA ASP A 36 7.21 5.85 7.56
C ASP A 36 6.29 6.50 8.61
N SER A 37 6.40 6.05 9.84
CA SER A 37 5.57 6.55 10.95
C SER A 37 5.79 8.03 11.24
N ALA A 38 6.98 8.58 10.92
CA ALA A 38 7.25 10.02 11.04
C ALA A 38 6.46 10.86 10.03
N VAL A 39 6.10 10.28 8.89
CA VAL A 39 5.31 10.93 7.83
C VAL A 39 3.83 10.64 7.98
N VAL A 40 3.47 9.37 8.15
CA VAL A 40 2.08 8.91 8.19
C VAL A 40 1.41 9.26 9.52
N GLY A 41 2.13 9.18 10.64
CA GLY A 41 1.59 9.44 11.96
C GLY A 41 0.92 10.81 12.11
N PRO A 42 1.61 11.93 11.81
CA PRO A 42 1.01 13.26 11.86
C PRO A 42 -0.20 13.45 10.95
N LEU A 43 -0.23 12.77 9.78
CA LEU A 43 -1.37 12.81 8.88
C LEU A 43 -2.58 12.06 9.47
N LEU A 44 -2.37 10.92 10.11
CA LEU A 44 -3.43 10.16 10.78
C LEU A 44 -4.08 10.95 11.93
N GLU A 45 -3.33 11.81 12.61
CA GLU A 45 -3.87 12.66 13.68
C GLU A 45 -4.96 13.62 13.17
N ARG A 46 -4.94 13.97 11.88
CA ARG A 46 -5.98 14.79 11.23
C ARG A 46 -7.26 14.02 10.95
N TYR A 47 -7.21 12.69 10.98
CA TYR A 47 -8.33 11.80 10.66
C TYR A 47 -8.56 10.81 11.80
N PRO A 48 -9.16 11.25 12.93
CA PRO A 48 -9.33 10.41 14.12
C PRO A 48 -10.12 9.13 13.87
N THR A 49 -11.12 9.19 13.00
CA THR A 49 -11.92 8.02 12.63
C THR A 49 -11.09 6.98 11.87
N LEU A 50 -10.27 7.43 10.93
CA LEU A 50 -9.34 6.55 10.22
C LEU A 50 -8.29 5.98 11.17
N LYS A 51 -7.74 6.80 12.05
CA LYS A 51 -6.76 6.35 13.05
C LYS A 51 -7.32 5.21 13.92
N ALA A 52 -8.57 5.33 14.35
CA ALA A 52 -9.26 4.30 15.14
C ALA A 52 -9.49 3.00 14.35
N ALA A 53 -9.72 3.08 13.04
CA ALA A 53 -9.97 1.95 12.15
C ALA A 53 -8.71 1.41 11.46
N SER A 54 -7.54 1.91 11.81
CA SER A 54 -6.27 1.54 11.16
C SER A 54 -5.18 1.16 12.15
N THR A 55 -4.25 0.34 11.66
CA THR A 55 -3.00 0.01 12.35
C THR A 55 -1.85 0.48 11.47
N LEU A 56 -0.94 1.27 12.02
CA LEU A 56 0.24 1.75 11.33
C LEU A 56 1.44 0.82 11.59
N HIS A 57 2.01 0.33 10.51
CA HIS A 57 3.23 -0.49 10.50
C HIS A 57 4.38 0.33 9.93
N HIS A 58 5.38 0.59 10.74
CA HIS A 58 6.54 1.38 10.31
C HIS A 58 7.37 0.66 9.24
N CYS A 59 7.70 1.39 8.18
CA CYS A 59 8.58 0.96 7.10
C CYS A 59 9.53 2.09 6.74
N GLU A 60 10.83 1.84 6.79
CA GLU A 60 11.86 2.84 6.52
C GLU A 60 12.05 3.13 5.03
N VAL A 61 11.64 2.21 4.15
CA VAL A 61 11.90 2.26 2.72
C VAL A 61 10.60 2.44 1.94
N ALA A 62 10.59 3.42 1.05
CA ALA A 62 9.55 3.59 0.02
C ALA A 62 10.14 3.32 -1.36
N VAL A 63 9.34 2.76 -2.27
CA VAL A 63 9.73 2.56 -3.67
C VAL A 63 9.37 3.80 -4.47
N GLY A 64 10.37 4.43 -5.09
CA GLY A 64 10.16 5.59 -5.97
C GLY A 64 9.42 5.22 -7.25
N MET A 65 8.63 6.15 -7.78
CA MET A 65 7.84 5.96 -9.01
C MET A 65 8.72 5.76 -10.24
N ASP A 66 9.89 6.36 -10.26
CA ASP A 66 10.90 6.30 -11.33
C ASP A 66 11.91 5.17 -11.16
N ALA A 67 11.84 4.43 -10.06
CA ALA A 67 12.74 3.30 -9.82
C ALA A 67 12.51 2.20 -10.85
N LYS A 68 13.60 1.65 -11.40
CA LYS A 68 13.51 0.46 -12.25
C LYS A 68 12.98 -0.72 -11.45
N PRO A 69 12.01 -1.50 -11.95
CA PRO A 69 11.39 -2.59 -11.21
C PRO A 69 12.38 -3.56 -10.57
N SER A 70 13.46 -3.89 -11.27
CA SER A 70 14.52 -4.77 -10.75
C SER A 70 15.30 -4.17 -9.57
N GLN A 71 15.52 -2.86 -9.58
CA GLN A 71 16.20 -2.14 -8.49
C GLN A 71 15.25 -1.97 -7.31
N ALA A 72 13.99 -1.62 -7.57
CA ALA A 72 12.95 -1.51 -6.55
C ALA A 72 12.78 -2.82 -5.77
N LEU A 73 12.77 -3.95 -6.47
CA LEU A 73 12.70 -5.28 -5.85
C LEU A 73 13.94 -5.61 -5.01
N ARG A 74 15.14 -5.25 -5.48
CA ARG A 74 16.38 -5.52 -4.75
C ARG A 74 16.52 -4.68 -3.49
N GLN A 75 16.19 -3.40 -3.58
CA GLN A 75 16.35 -2.44 -2.49
C GLN A 75 15.17 -2.49 -1.50
N GLY A 76 13.96 -2.73 -2.01
CA GLY A 76 12.74 -2.71 -1.23
C GLY A 76 12.29 -4.07 -0.70
N ARG A 77 12.94 -5.16 -1.10
CA ARG A 77 12.56 -6.51 -0.67
C ARG A 77 12.62 -6.63 0.86
N TRP A 78 11.53 -7.10 1.46
CA TRP A 78 11.34 -7.27 2.91
C TRP A 78 11.19 -5.97 3.72
N LYS A 79 11.57 -4.80 3.19
CA LYS A 79 11.65 -3.55 3.96
C LYS A 79 10.73 -2.44 3.46
N SER A 80 10.35 -2.45 2.18
CA SER A 80 9.52 -1.38 1.62
C SER A 80 8.06 -1.49 2.08
N SER A 81 7.41 -0.34 2.17
CA SER A 81 5.98 -0.25 2.45
C SER A 81 5.13 -1.07 1.48
N MET A 82 5.47 -1.03 0.19
CA MET A 82 4.81 -1.81 -0.85
C MET A 82 4.96 -3.33 -0.62
N TRP A 83 6.18 -3.80 -0.36
CA TRP A 83 6.42 -5.23 -0.11
C TRP A 83 5.64 -5.72 1.11
N ARG A 84 5.74 -4.96 2.21
CA ARG A 84 5.04 -5.32 3.46
C ARG A 84 3.53 -5.33 3.31
N ALA A 85 2.97 -4.42 2.52
CA ALA A 85 1.55 -4.39 2.22
C ALA A 85 1.10 -5.62 1.42
N ILE A 86 1.89 -6.07 0.43
CA ILE A 86 1.62 -7.28 -0.35
C ILE A 86 1.75 -8.53 0.54
N GLU A 87 2.81 -8.60 1.35
CA GLU A 87 3.06 -9.71 2.26
C GLU A 87 1.92 -9.91 3.27
N ALA A 88 1.29 -8.83 3.72
CA ALA A 88 0.15 -8.90 4.62
C ALA A 88 -1.04 -9.69 4.04
N VAL A 89 -1.25 -9.61 2.73
CA VAL A 89 -2.25 -10.43 2.05
C VAL A 89 -1.82 -11.89 1.98
N LYS A 90 -0.56 -12.15 1.66
CA LYS A 90 -0.02 -13.51 1.61
C LYS A 90 -0.13 -14.24 2.96
N THR A 91 0.14 -13.54 4.04
CA THR A 91 0.12 -14.10 5.39
C THR A 91 -1.27 -14.12 6.04
N GLY A 92 -2.30 -13.61 5.35
CA GLY A 92 -3.67 -13.59 5.84
C GLY A 92 -4.01 -12.45 6.80
N HIS A 93 -3.10 -11.48 6.99
CA HIS A 93 -3.35 -10.30 7.82
C HIS A 93 -4.25 -9.26 7.15
N ALA A 94 -4.39 -9.34 5.83
CA ALA A 94 -5.29 -8.51 5.04
C ALA A 94 -5.91 -9.32 3.91
N ASP A 95 -7.07 -8.90 3.44
CA ASP A 95 -7.80 -9.58 2.34
C ASP A 95 -7.34 -9.06 0.97
N VAL A 96 -7.00 -7.77 0.90
CA VAL A 96 -6.55 -7.09 -0.31
C VAL A 96 -5.46 -6.08 0.02
N THR A 97 -4.62 -5.79 -0.98
CA THR A 97 -3.63 -4.71 -0.91
C THR A 97 -3.92 -3.64 -1.96
N VAL A 98 -3.66 -2.39 -1.61
CA VAL A 98 -3.77 -1.25 -2.50
C VAL A 98 -2.47 -0.45 -2.44
N SER A 99 -1.93 -0.14 -3.60
CA SER A 99 -0.78 0.76 -3.76
C SER A 99 -1.00 1.68 -4.95
N ALA A 100 -0.70 2.95 -4.78
CA ALA A 100 -0.62 3.94 -5.86
C ALA A 100 0.80 4.08 -6.40
N GLY A 101 1.71 3.19 -6.02
CA GLY A 101 3.12 3.22 -6.35
C GLY A 101 3.46 2.66 -7.73
N ASN A 102 4.73 2.35 -7.90
CA ASN A 102 5.29 1.84 -9.15
C ASN A 102 4.68 0.49 -9.54
N THR A 103 3.96 0.45 -10.66
CA THR A 103 3.24 -0.75 -11.13
C THR A 103 4.17 -1.94 -11.37
N GLY A 104 5.35 -1.71 -11.97
CA GLY A 104 6.32 -2.77 -12.23
C GLY A 104 6.91 -3.37 -10.94
N ALA A 105 7.10 -2.54 -9.92
CA ALA A 105 7.54 -3.01 -8.60
C ALA A 105 6.43 -3.78 -7.88
N LEU A 106 5.18 -3.35 -8.04
CA LEU A 106 4.01 -4.03 -7.48
C LEU A 106 3.84 -5.43 -8.09
N ASP A 107 3.85 -5.53 -9.43
CA ASP A 107 3.76 -6.81 -10.15
C ASP A 107 4.92 -7.74 -9.80
N GLY A 108 6.14 -7.19 -9.71
CA GLY A 108 7.32 -7.95 -9.30
C GLY A 108 7.24 -8.47 -7.87
N GLY A 109 6.69 -7.67 -6.96
CA GLY A 109 6.44 -8.06 -5.56
C GLY A 109 5.40 -9.19 -5.48
N VAL A 110 4.30 -9.05 -6.20
CA VAL A 110 3.28 -10.10 -6.29
C VAL A 110 3.85 -11.39 -6.86
N SER A 111 4.56 -11.31 -8.00
CA SER A 111 5.17 -12.48 -8.63
C SER A 111 6.21 -13.18 -7.77
N ALA A 112 6.96 -12.43 -6.96
CA ALA A 112 7.96 -12.98 -6.05
C ALA A 112 7.33 -13.68 -4.83
N LEU A 113 6.17 -13.19 -4.36
CA LEU A 113 5.47 -13.77 -3.22
C LEU A 113 4.53 -14.92 -3.61
N TRP A 114 4.02 -14.92 -4.84
CA TRP A 114 3.20 -15.99 -5.42
C TRP A 114 3.88 -16.54 -6.69
N PRO A 115 4.86 -17.43 -6.57
CA PRO A 115 5.44 -18.10 -7.73
C PRO A 115 4.40 -18.92 -8.48
N SER A 116 4.59 -19.08 -9.78
CA SER A 116 3.69 -19.74 -10.72
C SER A 116 3.13 -21.07 -10.16
N GLY A 117 1.82 -21.17 -10.05
CA GLY A 117 1.11 -22.36 -9.54
C GLY A 117 0.37 -22.17 -8.22
N ALA A 118 0.65 -21.11 -7.46
CA ALA A 118 -0.22 -20.69 -6.35
C ALA A 118 -1.36 -19.83 -6.89
N LEU A 119 -2.55 -19.90 -6.28
CA LEU A 119 -3.65 -18.98 -6.57
C LEU A 119 -3.16 -17.55 -6.32
N SER A 120 -2.83 -16.83 -7.38
CA SER A 120 -2.49 -15.42 -7.26
C SER A 120 -3.77 -14.63 -6.99
N PRO A 121 -3.79 -13.70 -6.04
CA PRO A 121 -4.84 -12.71 -6.00
C PRO A 121 -4.86 -11.99 -7.35
N GLN A 122 -6.02 -11.91 -7.97
CA GLN A 122 -6.15 -11.16 -9.22
C GLN A 122 -5.78 -9.71 -8.93
N SER A 123 -4.72 -9.22 -9.55
CA SER A 123 -4.38 -7.82 -9.50
C SER A 123 -5.43 -7.04 -10.30
N ALA A 124 -6.40 -6.48 -9.61
CA ALA A 124 -7.31 -5.53 -10.21
C ALA A 124 -6.56 -4.20 -10.37
N SER A 125 -6.00 -4.00 -11.55
CA SER A 125 -5.48 -2.69 -11.95
C SER A 125 -6.68 -1.75 -12.16
N CYS A 126 -7.03 -1.00 -11.14
CA CYS A 126 -8.04 0.05 -11.26
C CYS A 126 -7.41 1.25 -11.98
N ARG A 127 -7.58 1.36 -13.29
CA ARG A 127 -7.36 2.62 -13.98
C ARG A 127 -8.50 3.55 -13.58
N LEU A 128 -8.19 4.55 -12.77
CA LEU A 128 -9.07 5.70 -12.63
C LEU A 128 -9.22 6.34 -14.02
N PRO A 129 -10.44 6.52 -14.53
CA PRO A 129 -10.62 7.34 -15.70
C PRO A 129 -10.07 8.72 -15.37
N ALA A 130 -9.23 9.27 -16.24
CA ALA A 130 -8.81 10.65 -16.14
C ALA A 130 -10.07 11.51 -16.06
N LEU A 131 -10.33 12.10 -14.92
CA LEU A 131 -11.34 13.13 -14.78
C LEU A 131 -10.80 14.35 -15.56
N LEU A 132 -11.29 14.51 -16.74
CA LEU A 132 -11.20 15.75 -17.50
C LEU A 132 -11.97 16.85 -16.77
#